data_9ae2d8cb24c244c4d81c5bb6680df660
#
_entry.id   9ae2d8cb24c244c4d81c5bb6680df660
#
_cell.length_a   1.000
_cell.length_b   1.000
_cell.length_c   1.000
_cell.angle_alpha   90.00
_cell.angle_beta   90.00
_cell.angle_gamma   90.00
#
_symmetry.space_group_name_H-M   'P 1'
#
loop_
_entity.id
_entity.type
_entity.pdbx_description
1 polymer ?
#
loop_
_entity_poly.entity_id
_entity_poly.type
_entity_poly.pdbx_seq_one_letter_code
_entity_poly.pdbx_strand_id
1 'polypeptide(L)'
;MKRRAERKMQIFLNIVSAALAAIFIQNIILERALGANVLLYASRKKEHVIGFAAAITYTTTVASPLIWIFDTLLGKNEYYGFIMPLLYVFTIALIYIGTLVVIWRFFPSFFKTLRKYVHLSVFNCSVIGALFLCSQQGNDIFAYIGYGFGTGIGFLVAAYLLYAASERLNSKLVPAAFRGYPIMIVYVGILSLALYAFTGYSTSAV
;
A
#
# COMPACT_ATOMS: atom_id res chain seq x y z
N MET A 1 33.22 -17.84 3.34
CA MET A 1 32.88 -16.48 2.89
C MET A 1 31.87 -16.46 1.75
N LYS A 2 32.02 -17.26 0.69
CA LYS A 2 31.17 -17.31 -0.51
C LYS A 2 29.66 -17.52 -0.20
N ARG A 3 29.32 -18.51 0.61
CA ARG A 3 27.91 -18.80 1.00
C ARG A 3 27.22 -17.65 1.77
N ARG A 4 27.97 -16.85 2.53
CA ARG A 4 27.42 -15.66 3.21
C ARG A 4 27.11 -14.53 2.24
N ALA A 5 27.95 -14.35 1.22
CA ALA A 5 27.73 -13.37 0.16
C ALA A 5 26.54 -13.75 -0.71
N GLU A 6 26.43 -15.01 -1.10
CA GLU A 6 25.30 -15.55 -1.87
C GLU A 6 23.98 -15.38 -1.11
N ARG A 7 23.95 -15.70 0.19
CA ARG A 7 22.75 -15.52 1.01
C ARG A 7 22.33 -14.03 1.13
N LYS A 8 23.30 -13.12 1.30
CA LYS A 8 23.00 -11.69 1.34
C LYS A 8 22.46 -11.18 0.00
N MET A 9 22.99 -11.68 -1.10
CA MET A 9 22.53 -11.35 -2.45
C MET A 9 21.10 -11.84 -2.67
N GLN A 10 20.76 -13.06 -2.27
CA GLN A 10 19.39 -13.58 -2.36
C GLN A 10 18.40 -12.76 -1.54
N ILE A 11 18.74 -12.41 -0.30
CA ILE A 11 17.91 -11.56 0.55
C ILE A 11 17.63 -10.21 -0.13
N PHE A 12 18.68 -9.58 -0.65
CA PHE A 12 18.54 -8.30 -1.35
C PHE A 12 17.65 -8.43 -2.61
N LEU A 13 17.85 -9.48 -3.40
CA LEU A 13 17.02 -9.74 -4.58
C LEU A 13 15.57 -9.97 -4.22
N ASN A 14 15.27 -10.74 -3.16
CA ASN A 14 13.90 -10.99 -2.71
C ASN A 14 13.20 -9.71 -2.24
N ILE A 15 13.90 -8.84 -1.50
CA ILE A 15 13.34 -7.54 -1.09
C ILE A 15 13.04 -6.67 -2.30
N VAL A 16 14.01 -6.52 -3.19
CA VAL A 16 13.88 -5.62 -4.35
C VAL A 16 12.85 -6.13 -5.34
N SER A 17 12.83 -7.43 -5.65
CA SER A 17 11.84 -8.01 -6.57
C SER A 17 10.42 -7.89 -6.02
N ALA A 18 10.20 -8.18 -4.73
CA ALA A 18 8.90 -8.02 -4.09
C ALA A 18 8.46 -6.55 -4.05
N ALA A 19 9.38 -5.62 -3.75
CA ALA A 19 9.07 -4.19 -3.77
C ALA A 19 8.72 -3.70 -5.18
N LEU A 20 9.47 -4.08 -6.20
CA LEU A 20 9.18 -3.70 -7.59
C LEU A 20 7.84 -4.30 -8.07
N ALA A 21 7.56 -5.54 -7.69
CA ALA A 21 6.27 -6.17 -7.97
C ALA A 21 5.11 -5.36 -7.35
N ALA A 22 5.23 -4.96 -6.09
CA ALA A 22 4.21 -4.17 -5.40
C ALA A 22 4.06 -2.73 -5.96
N ILE A 23 5.12 -2.14 -6.49
CA ILE A 23 5.08 -0.78 -7.06
C ILE A 23 4.39 -0.77 -8.43
N PHE A 24 4.71 -1.72 -9.31
CA PHE A 24 4.32 -1.68 -10.72
C PHE A 24 3.32 -2.76 -11.10
N ILE A 25 3.60 -4.03 -10.77
CA ILE A 25 2.85 -5.19 -11.27
C ILE A 25 1.57 -5.39 -10.44
N GLN A 26 1.71 -5.38 -9.13
CA GLN A 26 0.63 -5.61 -8.16
C GLN A 26 0.32 -4.33 -7.39
N ASN A 27 0.29 -3.20 -8.09
CA ASN A 27 -0.03 -1.93 -7.46
C ASN A 27 -1.49 -1.95 -6.98
N ILE A 28 -1.66 -1.99 -5.67
CA ILE A 28 -2.95 -2.21 -5.03
C ILE A 28 -4.01 -1.16 -5.37
N ILE A 29 -3.56 0.05 -5.70
CA ILE A 29 -4.44 1.15 -6.06
C ILE A 29 -4.80 1.09 -7.53
N LEU A 30 -3.82 0.93 -8.39
CA LEU A 30 -4.00 0.98 -9.84
C LEU A 30 -4.53 -0.34 -10.41
N GLU A 31 -4.20 -1.47 -9.81
CA GLU A 31 -4.72 -2.77 -10.25
C GLU A 31 -6.08 -3.11 -9.63
N ARG A 32 -6.29 -2.79 -8.35
CA ARG A 32 -7.47 -3.23 -7.59
C ARG A 32 -8.37 -2.11 -7.08
N ALA A 33 -8.04 -0.86 -7.35
CA ALA A 33 -8.73 0.35 -6.90
C ALA A 33 -8.91 0.43 -5.36
N LEU A 34 -8.13 -0.35 -4.59
CA LEU A 34 -8.22 -0.35 -3.14
C LEU A 34 -7.56 0.91 -2.57
N GLY A 35 -8.30 1.66 -1.76
CA GLY A 35 -7.82 2.91 -1.17
C GLY A 35 -7.99 4.15 -2.06
N ALA A 36 -8.77 4.07 -3.12
CA ALA A 36 -9.02 5.19 -4.03
C ALA A 36 -9.59 6.42 -3.31
N ASN A 37 -10.38 6.26 -2.24
CA ASN A 37 -10.90 7.36 -1.43
C ASN A 37 -9.77 8.17 -0.77
N VAL A 38 -8.79 7.52 -0.17
CA VAL A 38 -7.63 8.19 0.45
C VAL A 38 -6.70 8.76 -0.64
N LEU A 39 -6.55 8.06 -1.76
CA LEU A 39 -5.81 8.56 -2.92
C LEU A 39 -6.37 9.90 -3.43
N LEU A 40 -7.68 9.98 -3.65
CA LEU A 40 -8.37 11.18 -4.11
C LEU A 40 -8.27 12.34 -3.10
N TYR A 41 -8.26 12.01 -1.81
CA TYR A 41 -8.06 13.02 -0.77
C TYR A 41 -6.59 13.47 -0.70
N ALA A 42 -5.64 12.54 -0.80
CA ALA A 42 -4.21 12.82 -0.76
C ALA A 42 -3.75 13.69 -1.93
N SER A 43 -4.27 13.44 -3.13
CA SER A 43 -3.90 14.15 -4.36
C SER A 43 -4.29 15.63 -4.41
N ARG A 44 -5.04 16.14 -3.42
CA ARG A 44 -5.44 17.55 -3.39
C ARG A 44 -4.29 18.52 -3.04
N LYS A 45 -3.30 18.05 -2.27
CA LYS A 45 -2.15 18.87 -1.84
C LYS A 45 -0.90 18.00 -1.78
N LYS A 46 0.24 18.54 -2.22
CA LYS A 46 1.54 17.86 -2.19
C LYS A 46 1.92 17.34 -0.79
N GLU A 47 1.66 18.13 0.25
CA GLU A 47 1.92 17.74 1.63
C GLU A 47 1.11 16.52 2.07
N HIS A 48 -0.13 16.42 1.60
CA HIS A 48 -0.98 15.26 1.87
C HIS A 48 -0.45 14.00 1.16
N VAL A 49 0.01 14.11 -0.10
CA VAL A 49 0.61 12.99 -0.83
C VAL A 49 1.73 12.35 -0.03
N ILE A 50 2.68 13.16 0.43
CA ILE A 50 3.84 12.69 1.19
C ILE A 50 3.42 12.14 2.56
N GLY A 51 2.54 12.85 3.28
CA GLY A 51 2.09 12.44 4.61
C GLY A 51 1.33 11.11 4.60
N PHE A 52 0.41 10.92 3.66
CA PHE A 52 -0.34 9.67 3.52
C PHE A 52 0.55 8.52 3.03
N ALA A 53 1.41 8.79 2.04
CA ALA A 53 2.33 7.78 1.54
C ALA A 53 3.30 7.30 2.63
N ALA A 54 3.86 8.21 3.42
CA ALA A 54 4.74 7.86 4.53
C ALA A 54 4.01 7.02 5.60
N ALA A 55 2.78 7.40 5.96
CA ALA A 55 1.99 6.67 6.95
C ALA A 55 1.59 5.27 6.44
N ILE A 56 1.20 5.13 5.17
CA ILE A 56 0.89 3.83 4.55
C ILE A 56 2.16 2.97 4.49
N THR A 57 3.29 3.51 3.99
CA THR A 57 4.57 2.79 3.92
C THR A 57 4.99 2.26 5.29
N TYR A 58 4.93 3.12 6.30
CA TYR A 58 5.24 2.72 7.68
C TYR A 58 4.33 1.58 8.15
N THR A 59 3.01 1.74 8.00
CA THR A 59 2.05 0.75 8.49
C THR A 59 2.20 -0.59 7.78
N THR A 60 2.31 -0.60 6.44
CA THR A 60 2.45 -1.85 5.67
C THR A 60 3.77 -2.53 5.93
N THR A 61 4.88 -1.78 6.04
CA THR A 61 6.21 -2.34 6.32
C THR A 61 6.29 -2.95 7.73
N VAL A 62 5.68 -2.32 8.73
CA VAL A 62 5.67 -2.84 10.11
C VAL A 62 4.68 -4.01 10.25
N ALA A 63 3.57 -3.99 9.54
CA ALA A 63 2.58 -5.06 9.57
C ALA A 63 3.05 -6.33 8.86
N SER A 64 3.79 -6.21 7.76
CA SER A 64 4.21 -7.35 6.92
C SER A 64 4.91 -8.47 7.70
N PRO A 65 5.93 -8.23 8.53
CA PRO A 65 6.59 -9.31 9.29
C PRO A 65 5.67 -9.94 10.34
N LEU A 66 4.71 -9.19 10.90
CA LEU A 66 3.74 -9.76 11.82
C LEU A 66 2.79 -10.72 11.10
N ILE A 67 2.35 -10.36 9.89
CA ILE A 67 1.53 -11.25 9.06
C ILE A 67 2.32 -12.50 8.66
N TRP A 68 3.59 -12.37 8.31
CA TRP A 68 4.45 -13.53 8.04
C TRP A 68 4.52 -14.51 9.24
N ILE A 69 4.60 -13.99 10.47
CA ILE A 69 4.56 -14.82 11.68
C ILE A 69 3.24 -15.57 11.78
N PHE A 70 2.09 -14.89 11.57
CA PHE A 70 0.78 -15.52 11.61
C PHE A 70 0.61 -16.56 10.52
N ASP A 71 1.05 -16.28 9.28
CA ASP A 71 1.03 -17.22 8.17
C ASP A 71 1.83 -18.49 8.48
N THR A 72 3.00 -18.32 9.12
CA THR A 72 3.87 -19.43 9.48
C THR A 72 3.30 -20.27 10.64
N LEU A 73 2.64 -19.63 11.62
CA LEU A 73 2.07 -20.30 12.79
C LEU A 73 0.76 -21.02 12.49
N LEU A 74 -0.13 -20.41 11.71
CA LEU A 74 -1.43 -21.01 11.42
C LEU A 74 -1.35 -22.09 10.33
N GLY A 75 -0.37 -22.00 9.42
CA GLY A 75 -0.36 -22.83 8.23
C GLY A 75 -1.58 -22.58 7.34
N LYS A 76 -1.66 -23.26 6.19
CA LYS A 76 -2.82 -23.17 5.28
C LYS A 76 -3.89 -24.23 5.65
N ASN A 77 -4.53 -24.08 6.81
CA ASN A 77 -5.62 -24.93 7.27
C ASN A 77 -6.98 -24.51 6.66
N GLU A 78 -8.00 -25.35 6.78
CA GLU A 78 -9.37 -25.05 6.27
C GLU A 78 -9.95 -23.72 6.79
N TYR A 79 -9.63 -23.35 8.02
CA TYR A 79 -10.09 -22.11 8.66
C TYR A 79 -9.23 -20.87 8.32
N TYR A 80 -8.15 -21.03 7.58
CA TYR A 80 -7.21 -19.94 7.23
C TYR A 80 -7.92 -18.74 6.60
N GLY A 81 -8.82 -19.00 5.62
CA GLY A 81 -9.55 -17.94 4.91
C GLY A 81 -10.45 -17.07 5.80
N PHE A 82 -10.92 -17.61 6.92
CA PHE A 82 -11.77 -16.87 7.88
C PHE A 82 -10.95 -16.17 8.96
N ILE A 83 -9.88 -16.79 9.42
CA ILE A 83 -9.07 -16.29 10.54
C ILE A 83 -8.13 -15.16 10.08
N MET A 84 -7.52 -15.27 8.91
CA MET A 84 -6.52 -14.30 8.46
C MET A 84 -7.04 -12.87 8.29
N PRO A 85 -8.21 -12.59 7.69
CA PRO A 85 -8.75 -11.24 7.62
C PRO A 85 -8.95 -10.60 9.00
N LEU A 86 -9.35 -11.38 10.00
CA LEU A 86 -9.50 -10.92 11.38
C LEU A 86 -8.14 -10.55 11.98
N LEU A 87 -7.10 -11.37 11.73
CA LEU A 87 -5.73 -11.09 12.18
C LEU A 87 -5.15 -9.86 11.48
N TYR A 88 -5.46 -9.60 10.21
CA TYR A 88 -5.04 -8.37 9.54
C TYR A 88 -5.60 -7.14 10.24
N VAL A 89 -6.90 -7.11 10.52
CA VAL A 89 -7.54 -6.00 11.21
C VAL A 89 -6.97 -5.83 12.62
N PHE A 90 -6.77 -6.93 13.34
CA PHE A 90 -6.18 -6.92 14.68
C PHE A 90 -4.74 -6.37 14.67
N THR A 91 -3.92 -6.81 13.73
CA THR A 91 -2.53 -6.33 13.57
C THR A 91 -2.50 -4.83 13.26
N ILE A 92 -3.36 -4.37 12.35
CA ILE A 92 -3.48 -2.95 12.00
C ILE A 92 -3.91 -2.13 13.22
N ALA A 93 -4.88 -2.61 14.01
CA ALA A 93 -5.33 -1.94 15.23
C ALA A 93 -4.22 -1.83 16.28
N LEU A 94 -3.43 -2.90 16.48
CA LEU A 94 -2.27 -2.87 17.38
C LEU A 94 -1.22 -1.85 16.94
N ILE A 95 -0.87 -1.83 15.64
CA ILE A 95 0.09 -0.88 15.08
C ILE A 95 -0.44 0.54 15.24
N TYR A 96 -1.73 0.77 14.99
CA TYR A 96 -2.37 2.07 15.16
C TYR A 96 -2.25 2.58 16.60
N ILE A 97 -2.64 1.77 17.57
CA ILE A 97 -2.55 2.14 19.00
C ILE A 97 -1.10 2.40 19.40
N GLY A 98 -0.19 1.48 19.04
CA GLY A 98 1.24 1.62 19.32
C GLY A 98 1.82 2.90 18.71
N THR A 99 1.48 3.19 17.47
CA THR A 99 1.93 4.41 16.78
C THR A 99 1.41 5.67 17.46
N LEU A 100 0.14 5.71 17.88
CA LEU A 100 -0.42 6.86 18.60
C LEU A 100 0.26 7.09 19.95
N VAL A 101 0.56 6.00 20.69
CA VAL A 101 1.28 6.09 21.98
C VAL A 101 2.69 6.64 21.75
N VAL A 102 3.40 6.14 20.75
CA VAL A 102 4.75 6.61 20.41
C VAL A 102 4.72 8.10 20.01
N ILE A 103 3.81 8.51 19.13
CA ILE A 103 3.71 9.91 18.69
C ILE A 103 3.35 10.81 19.90
N TRP A 104 2.41 10.40 20.74
CA TRP A 104 2.02 11.16 21.92
C TRP A 104 3.16 11.33 22.91
N ARG A 105 3.99 10.28 23.11
CA ARG A 105 5.08 10.28 24.09
C ARG A 105 6.31 11.05 23.63
N PHE A 106 6.69 10.91 22.32
CA PHE A 106 7.94 11.44 21.79
C PHE A 106 7.77 12.73 20.98
N PHE A 107 6.60 12.95 20.35
CA PHE A 107 6.34 14.10 19.48
C PHE A 107 5.03 14.82 19.80
N PRO A 108 4.84 15.34 21.02
CA PRO A 108 3.57 15.95 21.43
C PRO A 108 3.19 17.18 20.59
N SER A 109 4.18 17.96 20.13
CA SER A 109 3.95 19.14 19.30
C SER A 109 3.35 18.83 17.92
N PHE A 110 3.69 17.68 17.36
CA PHE A 110 3.20 17.23 16.03
C PHE A 110 2.02 16.26 16.12
N PHE A 111 1.60 15.91 17.31
CA PHE A 111 0.56 14.89 17.55
C PHE A 111 -0.72 15.16 16.76
N LYS A 112 -1.24 16.38 16.76
CA LYS A 112 -2.49 16.72 16.05
C LYS A 112 -2.39 16.53 14.53
N THR A 113 -1.26 16.89 13.94
CA THR A 113 -1.02 16.78 12.49
C THR A 113 -0.77 15.33 12.09
N LEU A 114 0.13 14.62 12.78
CA LEU A 114 0.47 13.24 12.50
C LEU A 114 -0.72 12.29 12.72
N ARG A 115 -1.49 12.49 13.78
CA ARG A 115 -2.69 11.69 14.08
C ARG A 115 -3.66 11.68 12.90
N LYS A 116 -3.87 12.81 12.22
CA LYS A 116 -4.77 12.88 11.06
C LYS A 116 -4.32 11.96 9.92
N TYR A 117 -3.02 11.97 9.59
CA TYR A 117 -2.46 11.11 8.55
C TYR A 117 -2.52 9.64 8.96
N VAL A 118 -2.10 9.31 10.17
CA VAL A 118 -2.10 7.94 10.69
C VAL A 118 -3.52 7.37 10.71
N HIS A 119 -4.51 8.12 11.22
CA HIS A 119 -5.88 7.65 11.34
C HIS A 119 -6.50 7.27 9.97
N LEU A 120 -6.37 8.16 8.98
CA LEU A 120 -6.93 7.92 7.64
C LEU A 120 -6.13 6.90 6.83
N SER A 121 -4.82 6.76 7.08
CA SER A 121 -3.96 5.83 6.35
C SER A 121 -4.06 4.41 6.86
N VAL A 122 -4.09 4.23 8.18
CA VAL A 122 -4.04 2.90 8.80
C VAL A 122 -5.32 2.12 8.54
N PHE A 123 -6.48 2.76 8.70
CA PHE A 123 -7.79 2.15 8.41
C PHE A 123 -8.20 2.34 6.95
N ASN A 124 -7.29 2.09 6.03
CA ASN A 124 -7.52 2.18 4.61
C ASN A 124 -7.57 0.78 3.98
N CYS A 125 -8.48 0.58 3.04
CA CYS A 125 -8.59 -0.68 2.28
C CYS A 125 -7.28 -1.05 1.58
N SER A 126 -6.44 -0.07 1.19
CA SER A 126 -5.14 -0.36 0.59
C SER A 126 -4.19 -1.06 1.56
N VAL A 127 -4.23 -0.74 2.86
CA VAL A 127 -3.39 -1.42 3.86
C VAL A 127 -3.85 -2.86 4.06
N ILE A 128 -5.16 -3.08 4.25
CA ILE A 128 -5.73 -4.44 4.42
C ILE A 128 -5.44 -5.28 3.18
N GLY A 129 -5.69 -4.73 1.99
CA GLY A 129 -5.43 -5.42 0.73
C GLY A 129 -3.95 -5.71 0.51
N ALA A 130 -3.04 -4.81 0.94
CA ALA A 130 -1.60 -5.05 0.89
C ALA A 130 -1.19 -6.24 1.76
N LEU A 131 -1.73 -6.35 2.97
CA LEU A 131 -1.43 -7.48 3.85
C LEU A 131 -1.96 -8.80 3.28
N PHE A 132 -3.14 -8.77 2.64
CA PHE A 132 -3.70 -9.92 1.95
C PHE A 132 -2.81 -10.38 0.77
N LEU A 133 -2.30 -9.46 -0.04
CA LEU A 133 -1.39 -9.79 -1.14
C LEU A 133 0.00 -10.18 -0.62
N CYS A 134 0.42 -9.61 0.49
CA CYS A 134 1.67 -9.95 1.16
C CYS A 134 1.70 -11.44 1.53
N SER A 135 0.60 -11.99 2.04
CA SER A 135 0.49 -13.42 2.39
C SER A 135 0.55 -14.37 1.17
N GLN A 136 0.48 -13.83 -0.04
CA GLN A 136 0.63 -14.59 -1.29
C GLN A 136 2.07 -14.63 -1.82
N GLN A 137 3.01 -13.87 -1.23
CA GLN A 137 4.39 -13.73 -1.71
C GLN A 137 5.32 -14.93 -1.36
N GLY A 138 4.77 -16.00 -0.83
CA GLY A 138 5.55 -17.17 -0.42
C GLY A 138 5.95 -17.12 1.07
N ASN A 139 6.99 -17.86 1.47
CA ASN A 139 7.33 -18.04 2.89
C ASN A 139 8.55 -17.23 3.36
N ASP A 140 9.02 -16.27 2.56
CA ASP A 140 10.22 -15.49 2.90
C ASP A 140 9.85 -14.16 3.57
N ILE A 141 10.26 -13.97 4.82
CA ILE A 141 10.04 -12.72 5.58
C ILE A 141 10.58 -11.48 4.85
N PHE A 142 11.68 -11.63 4.11
CA PHE A 142 12.27 -10.52 3.38
C PHE A 142 11.41 -10.08 2.19
N ALA A 143 10.72 -11.03 1.54
CA ALA A 143 9.76 -10.73 0.49
C ALA A 143 8.54 -9.98 1.07
N TYR A 144 8.05 -10.38 2.25
CA TYR A 144 6.97 -9.67 2.96
C TYR A 144 7.33 -8.22 3.27
N ILE A 145 8.51 -7.98 3.83
CA ILE A 145 8.98 -6.62 4.13
C ILE A 145 9.13 -5.79 2.84
N GLY A 146 9.74 -6.39 1.81
CA GLY A 146 9.89 -5.76 0.50
C GLY A 146 8.55 -5.37 -0.12
N TYR A 147 7.57 -6.28 -0.08
CA TYR A 147 6.23 -6.04 -0.59
C TYR A 147 5.51 -4.92 0.19
N GLY A 148 5.56 -4.96 1.53
CA GLY A 148 4.96 -3.92 2.38
C GLY A 148 5.55 -2.53 2.13
N PHE A 149 6.86 -2.44 1.97
CA PHE A 149 7.56 -1.20 1.61
C PHE A 149 7.20 -0.74 0.20
N GLY A 150 7.20 -1.67 -0.76
CA GLY A 150 6.82 -1.41 -2.15
C GLY A 150 5.39 -0.90 -2.31
N THR A 151 4.45 -1.43 -1.52
CA THR A 151 3.05 -0.95 -1.52
C THR A 151 2.95 0.53 -1.17
N GLY A 152 3.70 1.00 -0.17
CA GLY A 152 3.70 2.41 0.21
C GLY A 152 4.30 3.31 -0.88
N ILE A 153 5.37 2.87 -1.54
CA ILE A 153 5.94 3.58 -2.70
C ILE A 153 4.96 3.55 -3.88
N GLY A 154 4.28 2.42 -4.12
CA GLY A 154 3.23 2.32 -5.14
C GLY A 154 2.09 3.31 -4.91
N PHE A 155 1.67 3.48 -3.64
CA PHE A 155 0.72 4.53 -3.26
C PHE A 155 1.27 5.92 -3.57
N LEU A 156 2.53 6.21 -3.23
CA LEU A 156 3.17 7.49 -3.50
C LEU A 156 3.16 7.82 -5.00
N VAL A 157 3.52 6.85 -5.85
CA VAL A 157 3.52 7.01 -7.31
C VAL A 157 2.13 7.32 -7.82
N ALA A 158 1.12 6.53 -7.44
CA ALA A 158 -0.26 6.75 -7.85
C ALA A 158 -0.81 8.11 -7.39
N ALA A 159 -0.54 8.49 -6.13
CA ALA A 159 -0.99 9.76 -5.57
C ALA A 159 -0.29 10.96 -6.21
N TYR A 160 0.98 10.83 -6.54
CA TYR A 160 1.73 11.88 -7.21
C TYR A 160 1.29 12.07 -8.67
N LEU A 161 1.04 10.99 -9.40
CA LEU A 161 0.49 11.06 -10.77
C LEU A 161 -0.87 11.76 -10.79
N LEU A 162 -1.76 11.41 -9.85
CA LEU A 162 -3.06 12.05 -9.75
C LEU A 162 -2.93 13.52 -9.30
N TYR A 163 -2.03 13.84 -8.39
CA TYR A 163 -1.74 15.22 -7.98
C TYR A 163 -1.25 16.06 -9.17
N ALA A 164 -0.29 15.56 -9.95
CA ALA A 164 0.25 16.24 -11.09
C ALA A 164 -0.80 16.50 -12.21
N ALA A 165 -1.76 15.58 -12.34
CA ALA A 165 -2.86 15.74 -13.29
C ALA A 165 -4.00 16.64 -12.77
N SER A 166 -4.10 16.85 -11.47
CA SER A 166 -5.28 17.46 -10.81
C SER A 166 -5.61 18.87 -11.33
N GLU A 167 -4.62 19.68 -11.64
CA GLU A 167 -4.83 21.03 -12.18
C GLU A 167 -5.50 21.00 -13.56
N ARG A 168 -5.07 20.07 -14.42
CA ARG A 168 -5.65 19.91 -15.78
C ARG A 168 -7.04 19.30 -15.71
N LEU A 169 -7.26 18.34 -14.83
CA LEU A 169 -8.55 17.67 -14.62
C LEU A 169 -9.61 18.61 -14.06
N ASN A 170 -9.24 19.65 -13.31
CA ASN A 170 -10.14 20.66 -12.77
C ASN A 170 -10.27 21.92 -13.66
N SER A 171 -9.73 21.91 -14.88
CA SER A 171 -9.79 23.04 -15.79
C SER A 171 -11.23 23.35 -16.24
N LYS A 172 -11.45 24.59 -16.72
CA LYS A 172 -12.76 25.01 -17.25
C LYS A 172 -13.16 24.27 -18.54
N LEU A 173 -12.23 23.59 -19.20
CA LEU A 173 -12.47 22.78 -20.39
C LEU A 173 -13.27 21.51 -20.09
N VAL A 174 -13.25 21.06 -18.84
CA VAL A 174 -14.02 19.88 -18.41
C VAL A 174 -15.44 20.29 -18.09
N PRO A 175 -16.45 19.59 -18.65
CA PRO A 175 -17.86 19.87 -18.35
C PRO A 175 -18.13 19.86 -16.84
N ALA A 176 -18.98 20.77 -16.37
CA ALA A 176 -19.22 20.97 -14.94
C ALA A 176 -19.68 19.69 -14.21
N ALA A 177 -20.44 18.83 -14.90
CA ALA A 177 -20.92 17.55 -14.35
C ALA A 177 -19.79 16.54 -14.05
N PHE A 178 -18.66 16.60 -14.78
CA PHE A 178 -17.53 15.70 -14.62
C PHE A 178 -16.40 16.29 -13.77
N ARG A 179 -16.43 17.60 -13.51
CA ARG A 179 -15.36 18.29 -12.78
C ARG A 179 -15.28 17.83 -11.32
N GLY A 180 -14.04 17.66 -10.82
CA GLY A 180 -13.78 17.23 -9.45
C GLY A 180 -13.57 15.71 -9.33
N TYR A 181 -14.29 15.06 -8.44
CA TYR A 181 -14.11 13.62 -8.18
C TYR A 181 -14.39 12.70 -9.38
N PRO A 182 -15.45 12.91 -10.19
CA PRO A 182 -15.72 12.00 -11.29
C PRO A 182 -14.58 11.90 -12.29
N ILE A 183 -14.01 13.02 -12.72
CA ILE A 183 -12.91 13.02 -13.69
C ILE A 183 -11.62 12.43 -13.08
N MET A 184 -11.39 12.60 -11.79
CA MET A 184 -10.25 11.99 -11.09
C MET A 184 -10.34 10.47 -11.09
N ILE A 185 -11.55 9.92 -10.86
CA ILE A 185 -11.77 8.46 -10.91
C ILE A 185 -11.57 7.93 -12.34
N VAL A 186 -12.07 8.62 -13.34
CA VAL A 186 -11.84 8.28 -14.76
C VAL A 186 -10.34 8.27 -15.08
N TYR A 187 -9.60 9.28 -14.61
CA TYR A 187 -8.15 9.34 -14.82
C TYR A 187 -7.41 8.19 -14.15
N VAL A 188 -7.76 7.83 -12.92
CA VAL A 188 -7.21 6.65 -12.23
C VAL A 188 -7.52 5.38 -13.01
N GLY A 189 -8.73 5.25 -13.57
CA GLY A 189 -9.09 4.11 -14.43
C GLY A 189 -8.25 4.04 -15.70
N ILE A 190 -7.94 5.18 -16.34
CA ILE A 190 -7.05 5.23 -17.51
C ILE A 190 -5.62 4.82 -17.13
N LEU A 191 -5.10 5.30 -16.00
CA LEU A 191 -3.81 4.88 -15.49
C LEU A 191 -3.76 3.38 -15.18
N SER A 192 -4.82 2.84 -14.61
CA SER A 192 -4.99 1.42 -14.33
C SER A 192 -4.90 0.59 -15.62
N LEU A 193 -5.63 0.99 -16.67
CA LEU A 193 -5.59 0.34 -17.99
C LEU A 193 -4.19 0.43 -18.63
N ALA A 194 -3.52 1.57 -18.52
CA ALA A 194 -2.17 1.76 -19.05
C ALA A 194 -1.16 0.83 -18.36
N LEU A 195 -1.25 0.70 -17.02
CA LEU A 195 -0.39 -0.22 -16.28
C LEU A 195 -0.72 -1.69 -16.52
N TYR A 196 -2.00 -2.01 -16.71
CA TYR A 196 -2.43 -3.36 -17.06
C TYR A 196 -1.78 -3.86 -18.36
N ALA A 197 -1.56 -2.96 -19.32
CA ALA A 197 -0.84 -3.29 -20.55
C ALA A 197 0.63 -3.69 -20.30
N PHE A 198 1.26 -3.19 -19.23
CA PHE A 198 2.63 -3.56 -18.84
C PHE A 198 2.70 -4.88 -18.06
N THR A 199 1.67 -5.21 -17.30
CA THR A 199 1.67 -6.43 -16.47
C THR A 199 1.46 -7.70 -17.30
N GLY A 200 1.01 -7.56 -18.54
CA GLY A 200 0.66 -8.66 -19.40
C GLY A 200 -0.59 -9.42 -18.93
N TYR A 201 -1.28 -10.02 -19.85
CA TYR A 201 -2.37 -10.94 -19.53
C TYR A 201 -1.76 -12.26 -19.07
N SER A 202 -1.50 -12.39 -17.77
CA SER A 202 -1.26 -13.71 -17.20
C SER A 202 -2.61 -14.44 -17.19
N THR A 203 -2.94 -15.12 -18.29
CA THR A 203 -3.93 -16.20 -18.29
C THR A 203 -3.41 -17.27 -17.35
N SER A 204 -3.71 -17.16 -16.06
CA SER A 204 -3.77 -18.32 -15.22
C SER A 204 -4.93 -19.15 -15.78
N ALA A 205 -4.59 -20.11 -16.62
CA ALA A 205 -5.51 -21.15 -17.00
C ALA A 205 -6.10 -21.74 -15.73
N VAL A 206 -7.43 -21.71 -15.65
CA VAL A 206 -8.25 -22.39 -14.66
C VAL A 206 -7.96 -23.88 -14.73
#